data_0070936fdf60989125f92012c3caccfe
#
_entry.id   0070936fdf60989125f92012c3caccfe
#
_cell.length_a   1.000
_cell.length_b   1.000
_cell.length_c   1.000
_cell.angle_alpha   90.00
_cell.angle_beta   90.00
_cell.angle_gamma   90.00
#
_symmetry.space_group_name_H-M   'P 1'
#
loop_
_entity.id
_entity.type
_entity.pdbx_description
1 polymer ?
#
loop_
_entity_poly.entity_id
_entity_poly.type
_entity_poly.pdbx_seq_one_letter_code
_entity_poly.pdbx_strand_id
1 'polypeptide(L)'
;MVAAPLSSLLGAPVSGWLMTFDGLLGLKGWQLLFVVEGLPAMVLGLACLYFLTDRPRNARWLEPAEREWLEAVVEQEKVEQARQHGTEVWRVFVDIRVWGLTLVLFGFIGGMIGFSLWLPQIIKGLGLSVLETGLVTAIPYVFAAAGMVYWGRHSDRTGDRAWHTALSGLLACAGLAAAALTHSAPLTLVMLSVAALGLFSGAPPFWSWASSTFSGAAGAVGIALVNSFGNLGGFFGPTIFGWLKSTTGSFTYSLLALAVFPFAAALIAIALDFGSKREQSLALARSDKARADKLVQQKGASL
;
A
#
# COMPACT_ATOMS: atom_id res chain seq x y z
N MET A 1 -3.36 -7.46 -4.17
CA MET A 1 -2.52 -6.24 -4.24
C MET A 1 -1.58 -6.22 -5.46
N VAL A 2 -1.04 -7.35 -5.89
CA VAL A 2 -0.11 -7.44 -7.06
C VAL A 2 -0.72 -6.92 -8.38
N ALA A 3 -2.04 -6.85 -8.49
CA ALA A 3 -2.71 -6.31 -9.68
C ALA A 3 -2.27 -4.87 -10.03
N ALA A 4 -1.97 -4.02 -9.04
CA ALA A 4 -1.56 -2.64 -9.27
C ALA A 4 -0.23 -2.53 -10.04
N PRO A 5 0.89 -3.15 -9.61
CA PRO A 5 2.11 -3.11 -10.42
C PRO A 5 2.00 -3.90 -11.72
N LEU A 6 1.19 -4.96 -11.77
CA LEU A 6 0.95 -5.70 -13.01
C LEU A 6 0.18 -4.87 -14.05
N SER A 7 -0.81 -4.09 -13.63
CA SER A 7 -1.52 -3.20 -14.54
C SER A 7 -0.59 -2.13 -15.14
N SER A 8 0.33 -1.58 -14.34
CA SER A 8 1.33 -0.63 -14.82
C SER A 8 2.38 -1.30 -15.72
N LEU A 9 2.77 -2.53 -15.40
CA LEU A 9 3.70 -3.33 -16.21
C LEU A 9 3.16 -3.58 -17.63
N LEU A 10 1.88 -3.92 -17.73
CA LEU A 10 1.23 -4.20 -19.02
C LEU A 10 0.75 -2.90 -19.70
N GLY A 11 0.23 -1.98 -18.90
CA GLY A 11 -0.34 -0.73 -19.39
C GLY A 11 0.72 0.20 -20.01
N ALA A 12 1.89 0.37 -19.39
CA ALA A 12 2.89 1.31 -19.89
C ALA A 12 3.37 1.02 -21.33
N PRO A 13 3.69 -0.24 -21.73
CA PRO A 13 3.99 -0.57 -23.13
C PRO A 13 2.79 -0.37 -24.07
N VAL A 14 1.59 -0.78 -23.64
CA VAL A 14 0.35 -0.63 -24.42
C VAL A 14 0.04 0.85 -24.65
N SER A 15 0.11 1.66 -23.60
CA SER A 15 -0.09 3.10 -23.68
C SER A 15 0.94 3.77 -24.60
N GLY A 16 2.23 3.40 -24.49
CA GLY A 16 3.30 3.88 -25.37
C GLY A 16 3.05 3.53 -26.84
N TRP A 17 2.57 2.32 -27.09
CA TRP A 17 2.23 1.85 -28.44
C TRP A 17 0.99 2.59 -28.99
N LEU A 18 -0.09 2.70 -28.23
CA LEU A 18 -1.31 3.41 -28.63
C LEU A 18 -1.06 4.88 -28.96
N MET A 19 -0.17 5.52 -28.23
CA MET A 19 0.23 6.92 -28.47
C MET A 19 0.92 7.13 -29.83
N THR A 20 1.43 6.08 -30.50
CA THR A 20 2.02 6.18 -31.85
C THR A 20 0.97 6.27 -32.95
N PHE A 21 -0.29 5.96 -32.67
CA PHE A 21 -1.41 6.00 -33.65
C PHE A 21 -2.14 7.35 -33.65
N ASP A 22 -1.40 8.46 -33.58
CA ASP A 22 -1.99 9.79 -33.60
C ASP A 22 -2.68 10.05 -34.98
N GLY A 23 -3.96 10.49 -34.94
CA GLY A 23 -4.79 10.71 -36.13
C GLY A 23 -5.61 9.50 -36.58
N LEU A 24 -5.46 8.31 -36.01
CA LEU A 24 -6.27 7.15 -36.33
C LEU A 24 -7.74 7.39 -35.95
N LEU A 25 -8.67 7.13 -36.89
CA LEU A 25 -10.11 7.41 -36.73
C LEU A 25 -10.43 8.88 -36.38
N GLY A 26 -9.55 9.82 -36.71
CA GLY A 26 -9.68 11.23 -36.34
C GLY A 26 -9.40 11.54 -34.85
N LEU A 27 -8.92 10.55 -34.10
CA LEU A 27 -8.60 10.69 -32.69
C LEU A 27 -7.10 10.97 -32.49
N LYS A 28 -6.79 11.78 -31.47
CA LYS A 28 -5.41 11.93 -31.00
C LYS A 28 -4.98 10.66 -30.26
N GLY A 29 -3.69 10.31 -30.27
CA GLY A 29 -3.17 9.10 -29.65
C GLY A 29 -3.59 8.92 -28.19
N TRP A 30 -3.63 10.00 -27.39
CA TRP A 30 -4.11 9.94 -26.00
C TRP A 30 -5.62 9.64 -25.87
N GLN A 31 -6.44 10.07 -26.85
CA GLN A 31 -7.87 9.77 -26.87
C GLN A 31 -8.10 8.28 -27.19
N LEU A 32 -7.34 7.77 -28.17
CA LEU A 32 -7.36 6.35 -28.51
C LEU A 32 -6.96 5.48 -27.31
N LEU A 33 -5.95 5.89 -26.55
CA LEU A 33 -5.52 5.23 -25.33
C LEU A 33 -6.67 5.11 -24.32
N PHE A 34 -7.35 6.20 -23.99
CA PHE A 34 -8.48 6.16 -23.04
C PHE A 34 -9.63 5.28 -23.51
N VAL A 35 -9.93 5.29 -24.81
CA VAL A 35 -10.98 4.43 -25.38
C VAL A 35 -10.59 2.96 -25.28
N VAL A 36 -9.37 2.60 -25.71
CA VAL A 36 -8.93 1.19 -25.75
C VAL A 36 -8.70 0.61 -24.37
N GLU A 37 -8.12 1.37 -23.45
CA GLU A 37 -7.88 0.90 -22.07
C GLU A 37 -9.15 0.96 -21.21
N GLY A 38 -10.09 1.86 -21.50
CA GLY A 38 -11.35 1.96 -20.77
C GLY A 38 -12.40 0.91 -21.17
N LEU A 39 -12.41 0.49 -22.42
CA LEU A 39 -13.37 -0.51 -22.95
C LEU A 39 -13.36 -1.84 -22.17
N PRO A 40 -12.22 -2.47 -21.88
CA PRO A 40 -12.18 -3.70 -21.08
C PRO A 40 -12.78 -3.52 -19.67
N ALA A 41 -12.54 -2.38 -19.03
CA ALA A 41 -13.12 -2.10 -17.72
C ALA A 41 -14.65 -1.99 -17.77
N MET A 42 -15.21 -1.36 -18.80
CA MET A 42 -16.66 -1.29 -19.02
C MET A 42 -17.26 -2.68 -19.26
N VAL A 43 -16.62 -3.49 -20.13
CA VAL A 43 -17.07 -4.86 -20.41
C VAL A 43 -17.03 -5.72 -19.16
N LEU A 44 -15.94 -5.66 -18.41
CA LEU A 44 -15.81 -6.39 -17.13
C LEU A 44 -16.82 -5.89 -16.10
N GLY A 45 -17.09 -4.58 -16.02
CA GLY A 45 -18.11 -4.02 -15.15
C GLY A 45 -19.52 -4.58 -15.47
N LEU A 46 -19.87 -4.63 -16.75
CA LEU A 46 -21.12 -5.25 -17.20
C LEU A 46 -21.15 -6.75 -16.91
N ALA A 47 -20.05 -7.46 -17.17
CA ALA A 47 -19.93 -8.87 -16.84
C ALA A 47 -20.11 -9.14 -15.33
N CYS A 48 -19.57 -8.29 -14.46
CA CYS A 48 -19.77 -8.39 -13.01
C CYS A 48 -21.24 -8.34 -12.61
N LEU A 49 -22.06 -7.52 -13.25
CA LEU A 49 -23.49 -7.43 -12.96
C LEU A 49 -24.24 -8.74 -13.25
N TYR A 50 -23.76 -9.53 -14.21
CA TYR A 50 -24.37 -10.80 -14.60
C TYR A 50 -23.79 -12.01 -13.86
N PHE A 51 -22.49 -12.00 -13.55
CA PHE A 51 -21.79 -13.17 -13.04
C PHE A 51 -21.51 -13.13 -11.54
N LEU A 52 -21.42 -11.93 -10.92
CA LEU A 52 -21.18 -11.84 -9.49
C LEU A 52 -22.50 -11.98 -8.72
N THR A 53 -22.48 -12.83 -7.71
CA THR A 53 -23.60 -13.05 -6.80
C THR A 53 -23.44 -12.22 -5.52
N ASP A 54 -24.50 -11.49 -5.13
CA ASP A 54 -24.48 -10.59 -3.97
C ASP A 54 -24.47 -11.34 -2.62
N ARG A 55 -24.90 -12.58 -2.59
CA ARG A 55 -25.02 -13.37 -1.37
C ARG A 55 -24.57 -14.81 -1.59
N PRO A 56 -23.94 -15.44 -0.60
CA PRO A 56 -23.51 -16.85 -0.70
C PRO A 56 -24.64 -17.80 -1.12
N ARG A 57 -25.85 -17.60 -0.60
CA ARG A 57 -27.03 -18.41 -0.95
C ARG A 57 -27.38 -18.46 -2.43
N ASN A 58 -26.98 -17.42 -3.19
CA ASN A 58 -27.25 -17.31 -4.62
C ASN A 58 -26.10 -17.86 -5.47
N ALA A 59 -24.99 -18.25 -4.85
CA ALA A 59 -23.78 -18.73 -5.52
C ALA A 59 -23.98 -20.16 -6.01
N ARG A 60 -24.36 -20.32 -7.29
CA ARG A 60 -24.62 -21.63 -7.91
C ARG A 60 -23.38 -22.51 -8.07
N TRP A 61 -22.20 -21.93 -7.95
CA TRP A 61 -20.90 -22.59 -8.05
C TRP A 61 -20.41 -23.17 -6.72
N LEU A 62 -21.08 -22.90 -5.60
CA LEU A 62 -20.83 -23.49 -4.29
C LEU A 62 -21.70 -24.73 -4.07
N GLU A 63 -21.18 -25.75 -3.41
CA GLU A 63 -21.95 -26.88 -2.92
C GLU A 63 -22.96 -26.44 -1.84
N PRO A 64 -24.11 -27.13 -1.70
CA PRO A 64 -25.13 -26.75 -0.71
C PRO A 64 -24.58 -26.60 0.72
N ALA A 65 -23.72 -27.55 1.15
CA ALA A 65 -23.13 -27.54 2.49
C ALA A 65 -22.15 -26.37 2.69
N GLU A 66 -21.36 -26.03 1.68
CA GLU A 66 -20.46 -24.86 1.72
C GLU A 66 -21.24 -23.54 1.79
N ARG A 67 -22.36 -23.48 1.09
CA ARG A 67 -23.25 -22.33 1.05
C ARG A 67 -23.87 -22.04 2.41
N GLU A 68 -24.44 -23.08 3.06
CA GLU A 68 -25.00 -22.99 4.40
C GLU A 68 -23.94 -22.61 5.44
N TRP A 69 -22.76 -23.20 5.36
CA TRP A 69 -21.66 -22.87 6.26
C TRP A 69 -21.23 -21.41 6.10
N LEU A 70 -21.07 -20.91 4.87
CA LEU A 70 -20.68 -19.54 4.59
C LEU A 70 -21.75 -18.54 5.07
N GLU A 71 -23.03 -18.84 4.89
CA GLU A 71 -24.12 -18.01 5.42
C GLU A 71 -24.09 -17.95 6.95
N ALA A 72 -23.88 -19.09 7.62
CA ALA A 72 -23.78 -19.13 9.07
C ALA A 72 -22.60 -18.29 9.59
N VAL A 73 -21.42 -18.38 8.95
CA VAL A 73 -20.25 -17.59 9.31
C VAL A 73 -20.51 -16.10 9.13
N VAL A 74 -21.05 -15.67 7.98
CA VAL A 74 -21.35 -14.26 7.70
C VAL A 74 -22.39 -13.71 8.68
N GLU A 75 -23.39 -14.51 9.06
CA GLU A 75 -24.42 -14.07 10.02
C GLU A 75 -23.84 -13.98 11.45
N GLN A 76 -22.97 -14.90 11.85
CA GLN A 76 -22.26 -14.82 13.13
C GLN A 76 -21.40 -13.55 13.20
N GLU A 77 -20.65 -13.25 12.15
CA GLU A 77 -19.83 -12.02 12.07
C GLU A 77 -20.68 -10.76 12.18
N LYS A 78 -21.85 -10.71 11.54
CA LYS A 78 -22.79 -9.57 11.65
C LYS A 78 -23.32 -9.40 13.07
N VAL A 79 -23.73 -10.49 13.73
CA VAL A 79 -24.23 -10.47 15.11
C VAL A 79 -23.13 -9.99 16.06
N GLU A 80 -21.90 -10.46 15.89
CA GLU A 80 -20.78 -10.05 16.71
C GLU A 80 -20.43 -8.57 16.47
N GLN A 81 -20.42 -8.12 15.22
CA GLN A 81 -20.26 -6.71 14.88
C GLN A 81 -21.38 -5.84 15.48
N ALA A 82 -22.64 -6.28 15.42
CA ALA A 82 -23.76 -5.54 15.99
C ALA A 82 -23.68 -5.41 17.51
N ARG A 83 -23.18 -6.42 18.22
CA ARG A 83 -22.95 -6.36 19.68
C ARG A 83 -21.86 -5.37 20.10
N GLN A 84 -20.89 -5.11 19.22
CA GLN A 84 -19.79 -4.20 19.48
C GLN A 84 -20.10 -2.74 19.12
N HIS A 85 -21.28 -2.44 18.59
CA HIS A 85 -21.70 -1.09 18.22
C HIS A 85 -22.09 -0.28 19.48
N GLY A 86 -21.32 0.75 19.80
CA GLY A 86 -21.85 1.83 20.61
C GLY A 86 -20.90 2.75 21.36
N THR A 87 -19.76 2.32 21.86
CA THR A 87 -19.06 3.15 22.87
C THR A 87 -17.61 3.52 22.55
N GLU A 88 -16.98 2.90 21.58
CA GLU A 88 -15.52 3.04 21.38
C GLU A 88 -15.08 3.75 20.09
N VAL A 89 -16.00 4.09 19.19
CA VAL A 89 -15.67 4.70 17.89
C VAL A 89 -14.90 6.02 18.05
N TRP A 90 -15.25 6.84 19.05
CA TRP A 90 -14.56 8.10 19.28
C TRP A 90 -13.10 7.93 19.76
N ARG A 91 -12.79 6.84 20.42
CA ARG A 91 -11.40 6.56 20.85
C ARG A 91 -10.47 6.35 19.68
N VAL A 92 -10.99 5.85 18.56
CA VAL A 92 -10.21 5.66 17.32
C VAL A 92 -9.63 6.98 16.80
N PHE A 93 -10.37 8.09 16.95
CA PHE A 93 -9.91 9.41 16.48
C PHE A 93 -8.79 10.02 17.34
N VAL A 94 -8.64 9.56 18.58
CA VAL A 94 -7.60 10.04 19.50
C VAL A 94 -6.48 9.02 19.71
N ASP A 95 -6.58 7.83 19.12
CA ASP A 95 -5.54 6.80 19.21
C ASP A 95 -4.33 7.18 18.37
N ILE A 96 -3.18 7.37 19.02
CA ILE A 96 -1.91 7.69 18.37
C ILE A 96 -1.46 6.62 17.37
N ARG A 97 -1.88 5.36 17.56
CA ARG A 97 -1.55 4.26 16.65
C ARG A 97 -2.27 4.41 15.31
N VAL A 98 -3.54 4.85 15.33
CA VAL A 98 -4.32 5.15 14.11
C VAL A 98 -3.62 6.23 13.31
N TRP A 99 -3.26 7.33 13.94
CA TRP A 99 -2.56 8.44 13.28
C TRP A 99 -1.16 8.05 12.81
N GLY A 100 -0.45 7.25 13.58
CA GLY A 100 0.84 6.71 13.17
C GLY A 100 0.74 5.86 11.90
N LEU A 101 -0.21 4.91 11.85
CA LEU A 101 -0.48 4.10 10.66
C LEU A 101 -0.98 4.95 9.48
N THR A 102 -1.78 5.99 9.75
CA THR A 102 -2.22 6.96 8.75
C THR A 102 -1.03 7.66 8.10
N LEU A 103 -0.08 8.13 8.88
CA LEU A 103 1.13 8.80 8.38
C LEU A 103 2.06 7.84 7.64
N VAL A 104 2.15 6.58 8.08
CA VAL A 104 2.88 5.53 7.33
C VAL A 104 2.25 5.35 5.95
N LEU A 105 0.93 5.19 5.89
CA LEU A 105 0.23 5.04 4.60
C LEU A 105 0.37 6.29 3.73
N PHE A 106 0.23 7.49 4.32
CA PHE A 106 0.41 8.77 3.63
C PHE A 106 1.78 8.83 2.94
N GLY A 107 2.84 8.45 3.64
CA GLY A 107 4.19 8.42 3.09
C GLY A 107 4.33 7.40 1.95
N PHE A 108 3.84 6.18 2.11
CA PHE A 108 3.88 5.18 1.03
C PHE A 108 3.06 5.60 -0.18
N ILE A 109 1.83 6.06 0.01
CA ILE A 109 0.94 6.49 -1.09
C ILE A 109 1.52 7.73 -1.80
N GLY A 110 2.07 8.69 -1.04
CA GLY A 110 2.73 9.87 -1.61
C GLY A 110 3.91 9.50 -2.50
N GLY A 111 4.78 8.63 -2.01
CA GLY A 111 5.91 8.08 -2.77
C GLY A 111 5.46 7.27 -3.99
N MET A 112 4.52 6.35 -3.80
CA MET A 112 4.07 5.42 -4.85
C MET A 112 3.33 6.14 -6.00
N ILE A 113 2.36 7.02 -5.69
CA ILE A 113 1.61 7.76 -6.71
C ILE A 113 2.50 8.82 -7.37
N GLY A 114 3.35 9.52 -6.57
CA GLY A 114 4.33 10.44 -7.12
C GLY A 114 5.29 9.75 -8.09
N PHE A 115 5.84 8.61 -7.71
CA PHE A 115 6.68 7.79 -8.56
C PHE A 115 5.94 7.37 -9.84
N SER A 116 4.74 6.80 -9.72
CA SER A 116 4.00 6.25 -10.86
C SER A 116 3.63 7.31 -11.89
N LEU A 117 3.23 8.51 -11.46
CA LEU A 117 2.85 9.60 -12.36
C LEU A 117 4.05 10.22 -13.07
N TRP A 118 5.19 10.31 -12.40
CA TRP A 118 6.36 10.98 -12.96
C TRP A 118 7.37 10.05 -13.62
N LEU A 119 7.30 8.73 -13.37
CA LEU A 119 8.22 7.73 -13.93
C LEU A 119 8.33 7.80 -15.46
N PRO A 120 7.22 7.86 -16.25
CA PRO A 120 7.36 7.96 -17.71
C PRO A 120 8.07 9.23 -18.15
N GLN A 121 7.87 10.36 -17.46
CA GLN A 121 8.52 11.62 -17.78
C GLN A 121 10.01 11.62 -17.44
N ILE A 122 10.38 10.98 -16.32
CA ILE A 122 11.79 10.79 -15.95
C ILE A 122 12.50 9.95 -17.01
N ILE A 123 11.90 8.84 -17.42
CA ILE A 123 12.44 7.92 -18.44
C ILE A 123 12.51 8.61 -19.81
N LYS A 124 11.48 9.37 -20.20
CA LYS A 124 11.50 10.17 -21.43
C LYS A 124 12.61 11.21 -21.43
N GLY A 125 12.93 11.77 -20.25
CA GLY A 125 14.06 12.70 -20.06
C GLY A 125 15.43 12.09 -20.34
N LEU A 126 15.55 10.76 -20.47
CA LEU A 126 16.75 10.06 -20.89
C LEU A 126 16.96 10.05 -22.42
N GLY A 127 16.07 10.72 -23.19
CA GLY A 127 16.19 10.86 -24.65
C GLY A 127 15.49 9.77 -25.47
N LEU A 128 14.62 8.96 -24.86
CA LEU A 128 13.92 7.87 -25.49
C LEU A 128 12.69 8.36 -26.29
N SER A 129 12.34 7.64 -27.34
CA SER A 129 11.07 7.80 -28.09
C SER A 129 9.87 7.45 -27.20
N VAL A 130 8.65 7.79 -27.66
CA VAL A 130 7.41 7.50 -26.92
C VAL A 130 7.23 6.00 -26.68
N LEU A 131 7.47 5.18 -27.72
CA LEU A 131 7.35 3.73 -27.62
C LEU A 131 8.39 3.14 -26.67
N GLU A 132 9.66 3.54 -26.83
CA GLU A 132 10.74 3.09 -25.94
C GLU A 132 10.49 3.51 -24.49
N THR A 133 9.98 4.72 -24.26
CA THR A 133 9.59 5.19 -22.95
C THR A 133 8.56 4.27 -22.31
N GLY A 134 7.52 3.87 -23.05
CA GLY A 134 6.51 2.91 -22.59
C GLY A 134 7.11 1.56 -22.19
N LEU A 135 7.96 1.00 -23.06
CA LEU A 135 8.63 -0.28 -22.82
C LEU A 135 9.57 -0.24 -21.61
N VAL A 136 10.40 0.80 -21.52
CA VAL A 136 11.37 0.94 -20.42
C VAL A 136 10.68 1.27 -19.10
N THR A 137 9.56 2.00 -19.11
CA THR A 137 8.74 2.27 -17.93
C THR A 137 8.19 0.99 -17.30
N ALA A 138 7.99 -0.07 -18.06
CA ALA A 138 7.52 -1.36 -17.53
C ALA A 138 8.57 -2.06 -16.64
N ILE A 139 9.88 -1.83 -16.85
CA ILE A 139 10.96 -2.54 -16.16
C ILE A 139 10.88 -2.38 -14.63
N PRO A 140 10.77 -1.17 -14.03
CA PRO A 140 10.60 -1.01 -12.60
C PRO A 140 9.40 -1.77 -12.02
N TYR A 141 8.32 -1.89 -12.79
CA TYR A 141 7.12 -2.60 -12.31
C TYR A 141 7.26 -4.12 -12.29
N VAL A 142 8.18 -4.71 -13.07
CA VAL A 142 8.56 -6.12 -12.92
C VAL A 142 9.12 -6.37 -11.52
N PHE A 143 10.04 -5.52 -11.08
CA PHE A 143 10.65 -5.62 -9.75
C PHE A 143 9.63 -5.31 -8.64
N ALA A 144 8.75 -4.34 -8.86
CA ALA A 144 7.64 -4.04 -7.95
C ALA A 144 6.72 -5.25 -7.74
N ALA A 145 6.29 -5.91 -8.82
CA ALA A 145 5.41 -7.08 -8.74
C ALA A 145 6.10 -8.27 -8.07
N ALA A 146 7.32 -8.59 -8.47
CA ALA A 146 8.11 -9.68 -7.88
C ALA A 146 8.39 -9.41 -6.39
N GLY A 147 8.81 -8.18 -6.06
CA GLY A 147 9.07 -7.76 -4.69
C GLY A 147 7.83 -7.84 -3.80
N MET A 148 6.69 -7.39 -4.28
CA MET A 148 5.43 -7.45 -3.53
C MET A 148 5.06 -8.89 -3.14
N VAL A 149 5.23 -9.85 -4.05
CA VAL A 149 4.95 -11.27 -3.76
C VAL A 149 5.96 -11.85 -2.78
N TYR A 150 7.25 -11.65 -3.05
CA TYR A 150 8.31 -12.22 -2.22
C TYR A 150 8.27 -11.64 -0.80
N TRP A 151 8.21 -10.31 -0.69
CA TRP A 151 8.27 -9.60 0.58
C TRP A 151 7.02 -9.83 1.42
N GLY A 152 5.84 -9.87 0.79
CA GLY A 152 4.59 -10.22 1.47
C GLY A 152 4.65 -11.62 2.07
N ARG A 153 5.06 -12.62 1.28
CA ARG A 153 5.22 -14.01 1.78
C ARG A 153 6.27 -14.13 2.90
N HIS A 154 7.36 -13.38 2.80
CA HIS A 154 8.39 -13.37 3.84
C HIS A 154 7.86 -12.73 5.13
N SER A 155 7.15 -11.62 5.02
CA SER A 155 6.48 -10.97 6.16
C SER A 155 5.46 -11.87 6.85
N ASP A 156 4.66 -12.63 6.06
CA ASP A 156 3.68 -13.57 6.61
C ASP A 156 4.33 -14.72 7.38
N ARG A 157 5.48 -15.20 6.91
CA ARG A 157 6.24 -16.28 7.56
C ARG A 157 6.92 -15.84 8.85
N THR A 158 7.42 -14.62 8.90
CA THR A 158 8.14 -14.09 10.07
C THR A 158 7.23 -13.45 11.11
N GLY A 159 6.04 -13.01 10.71
CA GLY A 159 5.11 -12.26 11.55
C GLY A 159 5.50 -10.81 11.84
N ASP A 160 6.68 -10.37 11.45
CA ASP A 160 7.28 -9.06 11.74
C ASP A 160 6.86 -8.00 10.71
N ARG A 161 5.57 -7.66 10.70
CA ARG A 161 4.93 -6.82 9.68
C ARG A 161 5.42 -5.37 9.68
N ALA A 162 5.58 -4.79 10.87
CA ALA A 162 6.05 -3.41 11.03
C ALA A 162 7.46 -3.22 10.47
N TRP A 163 8.37 -4.16 10.77
CA TRP A 163 9.75 -4.13 10.30
C TRP A 163 9.85 -4.29 8.79
N HIS A 164 9.05 -5.19 8.20
CA HIS A 164 8.98 -5.36 6.74
C HIS A 164 8.46 -4.09 6.05
N THR A 165 7.47 -3.42 6.64
CA THR A 165 6.98 -2.13 6.15
C THR A 165 8.08 -1.07 6.20
N ALA A 166 8.79 -0.96 7.32
CA ALA A 166 9.87 0.00 7.48
C ALA A 166 11.03 -0.21 6.49
N LEU A 167 11.50 -1.47 6.34
CA LEU A 167 12.57 -1.81 5.41
C LEU A 167 12.19 -1.50 3.95
N SER A 168 10.93 -1.74 3.57
CA SER A 168 10.42 -1.36 2.25
C SER A 168 10.51 0.15 2.02
N GLY A 169 10.14 0.96 3.02
CA GLY A 169 10.25 2.41 2.95
C GLY A 169 11.71 2.91 2.86
N LEU A 170 12.62 2.31 3.62
CA LEU A 170 14.06 2.63 3.54
C LEU A 170 14.64 2.27 2.18
N LEU A 171 14.26 1.11 1.63
CA LEU A 171 14.71 0.68 0.30
C LEU A 171 14.18 1.63 -0.78
N ALA A 172 12.92 2.04 -0.70
CA ALA A 172 12.32 3.02 -1.59
C ALA A 172 13.05 4.37 -1.54
N CYS A 173 13.33 4.87 -0.33
CA CYS A 173 14.09 6.10 -0.13
C CYS A 173 15.50 6.00 -0.75
N ALA A 174 16.22 4.92 -0.48
CA ALA A 174 17.56 4.69 -1.02
C ALA A 174 17.54 4.65 -2.55
N GLY A 175 16.58 3.94 -3.16
CA GLY A 175 16.42 3.87 -4.61
C GLY A 175 16.11 5.23 -5.25
N LEU A 176 15.18 6.02 -4.68
CA LEU A 176 14.83 7.35 -5.16
C LEU A 176 16.00 8.34 -5.02
N ALA A 177 16.67 8.34 -3.87
CA ALA A 177 17.82 9.20 -3.62
C ALA A 177 19.00 8.85 -4.53
N ALA A 178 19.29 7.56 -4.71
CA ALA A 178 20.34 7.13 -5.62
C ALA A 178 20.00 7.46 -7.09
N ALA A 179 18.74 7.29 -7.52
CA ALA A 179 18.31 7.72 -8.85
C ALA A 179 18.46 9.23 -9.07
N ALA A 180 18.24 10.04 -8.03
CA ALA A 180 18.40 11.49 -8.08
C ALA A 180 19.85 11.93 -8.27
N LEU A 181 20.79 11.17 -7.73
CA LEU A 181 22.23 11.52 -7.69
C LEU A 181 23.04 10.89 -8.83
N THR A 182 22.46 9.96 -9.59
CA THR A 182 23.17 9.33 -10.72
C THR A 182 22.96 10.09 -12.03
N HIS A 183 24.00 10.10 -12.87
CA HIS A 183 23.99 10.73 -14.19
C HIS A 183 23.99 9.70 -15.34
N SER A 184 24.01 8.42 -15.03
CA SER A 184 24.00 7.34 -16.02
C SER A 184 22.57 6.81 -16.23
N ALA A 185 22.07 6.86 -17.46
CA ALA A 185 20.70 6.39 -17.77
C ALA A 185 20.44 4.92 -17.36
N PRO A 186 21.34 3.94 -17.63
CA PRO A 186 21.15 2.58 -17.14
C PRO A 186 21.14 2.49 -15.61
N LEU A 187 22.00 3.21 -14.92
CA LEU A 187 22.06 3.20 -13.47
C LEU A 187 20.81 3.88 -12.85
N THR A 188 20.32 4.97 -13.48
CA THR A 188 19.04 5.60 -13.08
C THR A 188 17.92 4.59 -13.15
N LEU A 189 17.81 3.81 -14.22
CA LEU A 189 16.77 2.80 -14.39
C LEU A 189 16.87 1.69 -13.32
N VAL A 190 18.06 1.24 -13.00
CA VAL A 190 18.31 0.27 -11.92
C VAL A 190 17.85 0.85 -10.57
N MET A 191 18.23 2.08 -10.25
CA MET A 191 17.84 2.72 -8.99
C MET A 191 16.33 3.00 -8.91
N LEU A 192 15.69 3.38 -10.01
CA LEU A 192 14.24 3.50 -10.09
C LEU A 192 13.54 2.13 -9.91
N SER A 193 14.16 1.04 -10.38
CA SER A 193 13.65 -0.32 -10.15
C SER A 193 13.75 -0.72 -8.68
N VAL A 194 14.84 -0.35 -8.00
CA VAL A 194 14.99 -0.52 -6.54
C VAL A 194 13.95 0.31 -5.78
N ALA A 195 13.71 1.56 -6.22
CA ALA A 195 12.68 2.41 -5.65
C ALA A 195 11.28 1.79 -5.79
N ALA A 196 10.93 1.30 -7.00
CA ALA A 196 9.67 0.64 -7.26
C ALA A 196 9.48 -0.62 -6.39
N LEU A 197 10.53 -1.46 -6.30
CA LEU A 197 10.53 -2.61 -5.41
C LEU A 197 10.21 -2.21 -3.97
N GLY A 198 10.85 -1.19 -3.42
CA GLY A 198 10.58 -0.70 -2.07
C GLY A 198 9.15 -0.14 -1.92
N LEU A 199 8.72 0.77 -2.81
CA LEU A 199 7.43 1.44 -2.72
C LEU A 199 6.24 0.46 -2.75
N PHE A 200 6.30 -0.55 -3.60
CA PHE A 200 5.20 -1.49 -3.77
C PHE A 200 5.23 -2.67 -2.79
N SER A 201 6.43 -3.11 -2.36
CA SER A 201 6.57 -4.23 -1.43
C SER A 201 6.07 -3.93 -0.02
N GLY A 202 5.98 -2.65 0.38
CA GLY A 202 5.48 -2.24 1.68
C GLY A 202 3.98 -2.43 1.88
N ALA A 203 3.20 -2.51 0.81
CA ALA A 203 1.74 -2.55 0.89
C ALA A 203 1.18 -3.83 1.54
N PRO A 204 1.60 -5.06 1.20
CA PRO A 204 1.09 -6.26 1.86
C PRO A 204 1.36 -6.30 3.38
N PRO A 205 2.60 -6.11 3.87
CA PRO A 205 2.88 -6.11 5.30
C PRO A 205 2.16 -4.96 6.03
N PHE A 206 2.06 -3.77 5.41
CA PHE A 206 1.34 -2.65 5.99
C PHE A 206 -0.13 -2.97 6.25
N TRP A 207 -0.86 -3.46 5.24
CA TRP A 207 -2.28 -3.75 5.39
C TRP A 207 -2.54 -4.92 6.34
N SER A 208 -1.66 -5.95 6.33
CA SER A 208 -1.71 -7.01 7.33
C SER A 208 -1.50 -6.49 8.75
N TRP A 209 -0.58 -5.53 8.93
CA TRP A 209 -0.32 -4.89 10.21
C TRP A 209 -1.49 -4.03 10.66
N ALA A 210 -1.98 -3.14 9.79
CA ALA A 210 -3.13 -2.30 10.09
C ALA A 210 -4.37 -3.13 10.49
N SER A 211 -4.69 -4.18 9.72
CA SER A 211 -5.82 -5.07 10.03
C SER A 211 -5.67 -5.82 11.35
N SER A 212 -4.44 -6.17 11.75
CA SER A 212 -4.20 -6.87 13.02
C SER A 212 -4.18 -5.93 14.24
N THR A 213 -4.01 -4.62 14.02
CA THR A 213 -3.97 -3.63 15.09
C THR A 213 -5.37 -3.29 15.59
N PHE A 214 -6.37 -3.40 14.74
CA PHE A 214 -7.74 -3.01 15.04
C PHE A 214 -8.69 -4.21 15.00
N SER A 215 -9.62 -4.27 15.94
CA SER A 215 -10.63 -5.32 16.03
C SER A 215 -12.04 -4.74 16.18
N GLY A 216 -13.03 -5.50 15.77
CA GLY A 216 -14.45 -5.15 15.91
C GLY A 216 -14.88 -3.93 15.08
N ALA A 217 -15.96 -3.27 15.51
CA ALA A 217 -16.53 -2.10 14.83
C ALA A 217 -15.58 -0.90 14.83
N ALA A 218 -14.83 -0.68 15.92
CA ALA A 218 -13.79 0.33 15.99
C ALA A 218 -12.68 0.08 14.96
N GLY A 219 -12.40 -1.19 14.64
CA GLY A 219 -11.45 -1.59 13.62
C GLY A 219 -11.82 -1.11 12.22
N ALA A 220 -13.08 -1.25 11.83
CA ALA A 220 -13.56 -0.78 10.52
C ALA A 220 -13.39 0.73 10.38
N VAL A 221 -13.72 1.50 11.43
CA VAL A 221 -13.55 2.97 11.46
C VAL A 221 -12.07 3.35 11.43
N GLY A 222 -11.22 2.63 12.18
CA GLY A 222 -9.77 2.85 12.19
C GLY A 222 -9.16 2.64 10.80
N ILE A 223 -9.50 1.53 10.14
CA ILE A 223 -9.04 1.25 8.77
C ILE A 223 -9.57 2.30 7.78
N ALA A 224 -10.83 2.74 7.92
CA ALA A 224 -11.40 3.78 7.08
C ALA A 224 -10.67 5.12 7.25
N LEU A 225 -10.35 5.52 8.49
CA LEU A 225 -9.54 6.71 8.78
C LEU A 225 -8.14 6.62 8.18
N VAL A 226 -7.43 5.51 8.45
CA VAL A 226 -6.10 5.26 7.90
C VAL A 226 -6.14 5.37 6.38
N ASN A 227 -7.12 4.74 5.73
CA ASN A 227 -7.25 4.77 4.27
C ASN A 227 -7.58 6.17 3.74
N SER A 228 -8.56 6.86 4.33
CA SER A 228 -9.01 8.17 3.86
C SER A 228 -7.91 9.22 3.96
N PHE A 229 -7.31 9.40 5.13
CA PHE A 229 -6.26 10.39 5.33
C PHE A 229 -4.91 9.96 4.75
N GLY A 230 -4.59 8.66 4.76
CA GLY A 230 -3.38 8.13 4.13
C GLY A 230 -3.35 8.38 2.62
N ASN A 231 -4.49 8.24 1.93
CA ASN A 231 -4.58 8.51 0.49
C ASN A 231 -4.37 9.99 0.12
N LEU A 232 -4.47 10.94 1.06
CA LEU A 232 -4.07 12.34 0.80
C LEU A 232 -2.59 12.46 0.37
N GLY A 233 -1.73 11.53 0.76
CA GLY A 233 -0.37 11.43 0.25
C GLY A 233 -0.30 11.41 -1.28
N GLY A 234 -1.29 10.77 -1.93
CA GLY A 234 -1.40 10.71 -3.38
C GLY A 234 -1.65 12.06 -4.06
N PHE A 235 -2.10 13.05 -3.33
CA PHE A 235 -2.15 14.44 -3.80
C PHE A 235 -0.81 15.15 -3.55
N PHE A 236 -0.27 15.05 -2.35
CA PHE A 236 0.92 15.82 -1.96
C PHE A 236 2.19 15.35 -2.68
N GLY A 237 2.41 14.03 -2.82
CA GLY A 237 3.59 13.48 -3.47
C GLY A 237 3.79 13.99 -4.90
N PRO A 238 2.84 13.75 -5.83
CA PRO A 238 2.94 14.24 -7.20
C PRO A 238 2.98 15.76 -7.31
N THR A 239 2.24 16.48 -6.45
CA THR A 239 2.17 17.95 -6.47
C THR A 239 3.52 18.56 -6.08
N ILE A 240 4.15 18.08 -5.00
CA ILE A 240 5.47 18.55 -4.58
C ILE A 240 6.52 18.23 -5.63
N PHE A 241 6.48 17.02 -6.20
CA PHE A 241 7.35 16.65 -7.29
C PHE A 241 7.22 17.60 -8.48
N GLY A 242 5.98 17.84 -8.95
CA GLY A 242 5.70 18.71 -10.08
C GLY A 242 6.10 20.16 -9.83
N TRP A 243 5.81 20.67 -8.65
CA TRP A 243 6.18 22.02 -8.24
C TRP A 243 7.72 22.20 -8.26
N LEU A 244 8.46 21.29 -7.66
CA LEU A 244 9.93 21.32 -7.68
C LEU A 244 10.48 21.19 -9.10
N LYS A 245 9.90 20.32 -9.93
CA LYS A 245 10.31 20.17 -11.32
C LYS A 245 10.07 21.45 -12.12
N SER A 246 8.95 22.13 -11.92
CA SER A 246 8.61 23.36 -12.64
C SER A 246 9.49 24.56 -12.18
N THR A 247 9.84 24.62 -10.90
CA THR A 247 10.63 25.73 -10.35
C THR A 247 12.14 25.57 -10.56
N THR A 248 12.66 24.34 -10.46
CA THR A 248 14.10 24.06 -10.55
C THR A 248 14.55 23.57 -11.93
N GLY A 249 13.63 23.13 -12.77
CA GLY A 249 13.92 22.47 -14.05
C GLY A 249 14.55 21.07 -13.90
N SER A 250 14.81 20.59 -12.68
CA SER A 250 15.58 19.37 -12.39
C SER A 250 14.71 18.25 -11.80
N PHE A 251 14.95 17.02 -12.22
CA PHE A 251 14.38 15.84 -11.60
C PHE A 251 15.07 15.48 -10.27
N THR A 252 16.30 15.92 -10.05
CA THR A 252 17.09 15.60 -8.85
C THR A 252 16.37 16.04 -7.58
N TYR A 253 15.99 17.32 -7.49
CA TYR A 253 15.31 17.85 -6.32
C TYR A 253 13.92 17.23 -6.13
N SER A 254 13.23 16.96 -7.22
CA SER A 254 11.91 16.31 -7.19
C SER A 254 11.99 14.88 -6.65
N LEU A 255 12.99 14.10 -7.10
CA LEU A 255 13.21 12.73 -6.61
C LEU A 255 13.66 12.70 -5.14
N LEU A 256 14.53 13.62 -4.72
CA LEU A 256 14.94 13.74 -3.32
C LEU A 256 13.77 14.11 -2.42
N ALA A 257 12.92 15.05 -2.83
CA ALA A 257 11.71 15.40 -2.09
C ALA A 257 10.73 14.21 -2.02
N LEU A 258 10.58 13.46 -3.13
CA LEU A 258 9.74 12.27 -3.14
C LEU A 258 10.29 11.17 -2.21
N ALA A 259 11.62 11.05 -2.07
CA ALA A 259 12.27 10.09 -1.17
C ALA A 259 11.96 10.35 0.32
N VAL A 260 11.63 11.60 0.70
CA VAL A 260 11.27 11.94 2.08
C VAL A 260 9.99 11.22 2.52
N PHE A 261 9.05 10.98 1.61
CA PHE A 261 7.77 10.33 1.93
C PHE A 261 7.93 8.90 2.47
N PRO A 262 8.55 7.95 1.73
CA PRO A 262 8.77 6.61 2.25
C PRO A 262 9.79 6.57 3.38
N PHE A 263 10.73 7.52 3.46
CA PHE A 263 11.66 7.63 4.58
C PHE A 263 10.92 7.97 5.88
N ALA A 264 10.07 9.00 5.86
CA ALA A 264 9.26 9.37 7.02
C ALA A 264 8.32 8.22 7.44
N ALA A 265 7.69 7.55 6.47
CA ALA A 265 6.87 6.37 6.72
C ALA A 265 7.67 5.25 7.44
N ALA A 266 8.90 4.98 7.01
CA ALA A 266 9.76 3.98 7.62
C ALA A 266 10.11 4.34 9.07
N LEU A 267 10.48 5.58 9.34
CA LEU A 267 10.81 6.04 10.70
C LEU A 267 9.60 5.93 11.63
N ILE A 268 8.42 6.32 11.16
CA ILE A 268 7.18 6.22 11.95
C ILE A 268 6.83 4.75 12.20
N ALA A 269 6.97 3.87 11.21
CA ALA A 269 6.73 2.44 11.37
C ALA A 269 7.66 1.83 12.43
N ILE A 270 8.94 2.18 12.42
CA ILE A 270 9.92 1.76 13.43
C ILE A 270 9.51 2.28 14.83
N ALA A 271 9.15 3.55 14.94
CA ALA A 271 8.75 4.14 16.22
C ALA A 271 7.51 3.47 16.81
N LEU A 272 6.51 3.14 15.97
CA LEU A 272 5.30 2.42 16.40
C LEU A 272 5.61 0.99 16.86
N ASP A 273 6.52 0.27 16.19
CA ASP A 273 6.91 -1.08 16.58
C ASP A 273 7.61 -1.08 17.94
N PHE A 274 8.56 -0.18 18.15
CA PHE A 274 9.22 -0.03 19.44
C PHE A 274 8.25 0.35 20.55
N GLY A 275 7.31 1.25 20.30
CA GLY A 275 6.26 1.62 21.24
C GLY A 275 5.41 0.43 21.67
N SER A 276 4.95 -0.36 20.71
CA SER A 276 4.11 -1.54 20.98
C SER A 276 4.84 -2.64 21.76
N LYS A 277 6.09 -2.94 21.40
CA LYS A 277 6.94 -3.91 22.10
C LYS A 277 7.22 -3.48 23.54
N ARG A 278 7.45 -2.19 23.77
CA ARG A 278 7.65 -1.63 25.13
C ARG A 278 6.39 -1.76 25.99
N GLU A 279 5.22 -1.45 25.44
CA GLU A 279 3.95 -1.60 26.17
C GLU A 279 3.68 -3.06 26.53
N GLN A 280 3.93 -4.00 25.63
CA GLN A 280 3.80 -5.42 25.90
C GLN A 280 4.74 -5.88 27.01
N SER A 281 5.99 -5.48 26.99
CA SER A 281 6.96 -5.83 28.02
C SER A 281 6.57 -5.28 29.40
N LEU A 282 6.05 -4.06 29.47
CA LEU A 282 5.56 -3.46 30.70
C LEU A 282 4.29 -4.16 31.23
N ALA A 283 3.40 -4.58 30.34
CA ALA A 283 2.20 -5.33 30.70
C ALA A 283 2.55 -6.72 31.28
N LEU A 284 3.50 -7.41 30.67
CA LEU A 284 4.02 -8.68 31.17
C LEU A 284 4.66 -8.52 32.58
N ALA A 285 5.52 -7.56 32.73
CA ALA A 285 6.17 -7.29 34.04
C ALA A 285 5.15 -6.95 35.15
N ARG A 286 4.07 -6.22 34.83
CA ARG A 286 2.96 -5.95 35.76
C ARG A 286 2.18 -7.22 36.12
N SER A 287 1.93 -8.10 35.15
CA SER A 287 1.22 -9.36 35.39
C SER A 287 2.03 -10.32 36.28
N ASP A 288 3.35 -10.40 36.05
CA ASP A 288 4.25 -11.24 36.83
C ASP A 288 4.35 -10.74 38.29
N LYS A 289 4.44 -9.42 38.47
CA LYS A 289 4.40 -8.82 39.82
C LYS A 289 3.09 -9.13 40.55
N ALA A 290 1.95 -8.96 39.87
CA ALA A 290 0.63 -9.26 40.46
C ALA A 290 0.48 -10.75 40.83
N ARG A 291 1.07 -11.66 40.02
CA ARG A 291 1.14 -13.09 40.38
C ARG A 291 2.00 -13.35 41.60
N ALA A 292 3.17 -12.75 41.66
CA ALA A 292 4.05 -12.89 42.82
C ALA A 292 3.39 -12.39 44.11
N ASP A 293 2.74 -11.23 44.08
CA ASP A 293 2.03 -10.67 45.24
C ASP A 293 0.88 -11.58 45.70
N LYS A 294 0.12 -12.19 44.78
CA LYS A 294 -0.93 -13.17 45.13
C LYS A 294 -0.36 -14.43 45.80
N LEU A 295 0.77 -14.95 45.31
CA LEU A 295 1.42 -16.12 45.90
C LEU A 295 1.95 -15.85 47.32
N VAL A 296 2.47 -14.65 47.59
CA VAL A 296 2.89 -14.22 48.90
C VAL A 296 1.69 -14.12 49.88
N GLN A 297 0.57 -13.53 49.42
CA GLN A 297 -0.66 -13.45 50.21
C GLN A 297 -1.24 -14.83 50.54
N GLN A 298 -1.24 -15.77 49.60
CA GLN A 298 -1.73 -17.13 49.85
C GLN A 298 -0.87 -17.90 50.87
N LYS A 299 0.46 -17.73 50.81
CA LYS A 299 1.37 -18.35 51.80
C LYS A 299 1.26 -17.73 53.19
N GLY A 300 1.01 -16.43 53.26
CA GLY A 300 0.79 -15.75 54.58
C GLY A 300 -0.56 -16.06 55.21
N ALA A 301 -1.57 -16.47 54.43
CA ALA A 301 -2.89 -16.86 54.96
C ALA A 301 -2.97 -18.35 55.38
N SER A 302 -1.95 -19.15 55.08
CA SER A 302 -1.86 -20.58 55.43
C SER A 302 -0.96 -20.87 56.65
N LEU A 303 -0.41 -19.82 57.29
CA LEU A 303 0.30 -19.83 58.58
C LEU A 303 -0.59 -19.23 59.65
#